data_9c45ca83f0b760ed615e4012c09bb4dd
#
_entry.id   9c45ca83f0b760ed615e4012c09bb4dd
#
_cell.length_a   1.000
_cell.length_b   1.000
_cell.length_c   1.000
_cell.angle_alpha   90.00
_cell.angle_beta   90.00
_cell.angle_gamma   90.00
#
_symmetry.space_group_name_H-M   'P 1'
#
loop_
_entity.id
_entity.type
_entity.pdbx_description
1 polymer ?
#
loop_
_entity_poly.entity_id
_entity_poly.type
_entity_poly.pdbx_seq_one_letter_code
_entity_poly.pdbx_strand_id
1 'polypeptide(L)'
;MPVDVVELNKIKKDFYGIAHFPNTVGAIDCTHIRMKAPTTAEHIYVNRKNYHSINIQGVCDSTLKFLNVVARWPGSTHDAFIWFNSELKRLFVNGTITEGWLLGDSGYPLRPWLLHVTPVLNHSQAKERYNTAHIRTRNVIERAFGVLKARLRCLDSSGGTLLYNPGKVCKIFVATAVLHMCIIERIPLPEGRDPHDN
;
A
#
# COMPACT_ATOMS: atom_id res chain seq x y z
N MET A 1 2.45 5.74 -9.69
CA MET A 1 3.77 6.08 -9.11
C MET A 1 4.38 7.20 -9.93
N PRO A 2 4.79 8.32 -9.34
CA PRO A 2 5.50 9.37 -10.05
C PRO A 2 6.78 8.85 -10.68
N VAL A 3 7.14 9.41 -11.84
CA VAL A 3 8.41 9.15 -12.54
C VAL A 3 9.17 10.44 -12.81
N ASP A 4 8.51 11.58 -12.59
CA ASP A 4 9.14 12.88 -12.72
C ASP A 4 10.14 13.14 -11.59
N VAL A 5 11.34 13.61 -11.93
CA VAL A 5 12.44 13.83 -10.98
C VAL A 5 12.10 14.88 -9.93
N VAL A 6 11.36 15.94 -10.31
CA VAL A 6 10.99 17.02 -9.38
C VAL A 6 10.02 16.50 -8.33
N GLU A 7 9.02 15.71 -8.75
CA GLU A 7 8.04 15.10 -7.84
C GLU A 7 8.71 14.05 -6.94
N LEU A 8 9.60 13.20 -7.48
CA LEU A 8 10.37 12.24 -6.71
C LEU A 8 11.25 12.91 -5.65
N ASN A 9 11.92 14.02 -5.99
CA ASN A 9 12.75 14.74 -5.04
C ASN A 9 11.92 15.41 -3.92
N LYS A 10 10.72 15.88 -4.22
CA LYS A 10 9.78 16.34 -3.21
C LYS A 10 9.41 15.22 -2.25
N ILE A 11 9.02 14.04 -2.77
CA ILE A 11 8.67 12.87 -1.96
C ILE A 11 9.84 12.45 -1.06
N LYS A 12 11.07 12.40 -1.59
CA LYS A 12 12.27 12.08 -0.80
C LYS A 12 12.49 13.06 0.36
N LYS A 13 12.32 14.36 0.10
CA LYS A 13 12.45 15.41 1.12
C LYS A 13 11.39 15.25 2.23
N ASP A 14 10.15 15.00 1.83
CA ASP A 14 9.02 14.85 2.75
C ASP A 14 9.20 13.62 3.64
N PHE A 15 9.64 12.48 3.09
CA PHE A 15 9.98 11.28 3.87
C PHE A 15 11.18 11.51 4.81
N TYR A 16 12.21 12.22 4.35
CA TYR A 16 13.36 12.54 5.19
C TYR A 16 12.98 13.30 6.46
N GLY A 17 11.95 14.13 6.38
CA GLY A 17 11.39 14.86 7.53
C GLY A 17 10.81 13.98 8.63
N ILE A 18 10.50 12.69 8.37
CA ILE A 18 9.88 11.80 9.36
C ILE A 18 10.91 11.24 10.35
N ALA A 19 11.98 10.65 9.86
CA ALA A 19 12.98 9.97 10.68
C ALA A 19 14.39 10.01 10.06
N HIS A 20 14.67 10.98 9.21
CA HIS A 20 15.93 11.17 8.49
C HIS A 20 16.39 9.94 7.67
N PHE A 21 15.44 9.13 7.20
CA PHE A 21 15.75 8.04 6.30
C PHE A 21 15.88 8.59 4.87
N PRO A 22 17.07 8.50 4.23
CA PRO A 22 17.31 9.18 2.97
C PRO A 22 16.65 8.49 1.77
N ASN A 23 16.47 9.22 0.68
CA ASN A 23 16.10 8.72 -0.66
C ASN A 23 14.85 7.81 -0.73
N THR A 24 13.94 7.89 0.22
CA THR A 24 12.68 7.13 0.20
C THR A 24 11.71 7.74 -0.81
N VAL A 25 11.25 6.94 -1.77
CA VAL A 25 10.26 7.33 -2.80
C VAL A 25 8.87 6.74 -2.55
N GLY A 26 8.72 5.94 -1.51
CA GLY A 26 7.43 5.38 -1.09
C GLY A 26 7.59 4.34 0.02
N ALA A 27 6.52 4.16 0.79
CA ALA A 27 6.37 3.04 1.71
C ALA A 27 5.40 2.03 1.10
N ILE A 28 5.78 0.74 1.07
CA ILE A 28 5.01 -0.35 0.46
C ILE A 28 4.58 -1.36 1.51
N ASP A 29 3.34 -1.82 1.42
CA ASP A 29 2.81 -2.90 2.25
C ASP A 29 1.59 -3.54 1.59
N CYS A 30 1.14 -4.68 2.13
CA CYS A 30 -0.09 -5.33 1.74
C CYS A 30 -1.16 -5.25 2.83
N THR A 31 -2.42 -5.24 2.41
CA THR A 31 -3.55 -5.29 3.33
C THR A 31 -4.61 -6.24 2.83
N HIS A 32 -5.26 -6.95 3.77
CA HIS A 32 -6.36 -7.84 3.47
C HIS A 32 -7.71 -7.14 3.61
N ILE A 33 -8.57 -7.32 2.60
CA ILE A 33 -9.97 -6.91 2.64
C ILE A 33 -10.83 -8.15 2.73
N ARG A 34 -11.58 -8.26 3.83
CA ARG A 34 -12.44 -9.41 4.12
C ARG A 34 -13.61 -9.47 3.16
N MET A 35 -13.90 -10.67 2.65
CA MET A 35 -14.99 -10.91 1.72
C MET A 35 -15.70 -12.23 2.00
N LYS A 36 -16.90 -12.38 1.46
CA LYS A 36 -17.61 -13.66 1.44
C LYS A 36 -16.80 -14.72 0.68
N ALA A 37 -16.86 -15.97 1.15
CA ALA A 37 -16.28 -17.10 0.43
C ALA A 37 -16.76 -17.11 -1.04
N PRO A 38 -15.87 -17.11 -2.02
CA PRO A 38 -16.26 -17.26 -3.42
C PRO A 38 -16.66 -18.71 -3.71
N THR A 39 -17.52 -18.91 -4.69
CA THR A 39 -17.99 -20.24 -5.10
C THR A 39 -16.96 -21.04 -5.88
N THR A 40 -15.96 -20.38 -6.45
CA THR A 40 -14.92 -21.02 -7.28
C THR A 40 -13.56 -20.77 -6.64
N ALA A 41 -12.73 -21.82 -6.56
CA ALA A 41 -11.37 -21.79 -6.02
C ALA A 41 -11.28 -21.14 -4.62
N GLU A 42 -12.24 -21.42 -3.75
CA GLU A 42 -12.39 -20.82 -2.41
C GLU A 42 -11.09 -20.84 -1.61
N HIS A 43 -10.38 -21.98 -1.63
CA HIS A 43 -9.17 -22.22 -0.83
C HIS A 43 -8.06 -21.21 -1.07
N ILE A 44 -7.92 -20.65 -2.29
CA ILE A 44 -6.87 -19.65 -2.56
C ILE A 44 -7.17 -18.28 -1.91
N TYR A 45 -8.41 -18.03 -1.50
CA TYR A 45 -8.79 -16.77 -0.85
C TYR A 45 -8.63 -16.79 0.67
N VAL A 46 -8.39 -17.97 1.28
CA VAL A 46 -8.15 -18.10 2.71
C VAL A 46 -6.74 -17.56 3.04
N ASN A 47 -6.67 -16.53 3.87
CA ASN A 47 -5.40 -15.97 4.32
C ASN A 47 -4.84 -16.65 5.57
N ARG A 48 -3.65 -16.24 6.01
CA ARG A 48 -2.97 -16.80 7.22
C ARG A 48 -3.76 -16.66 8.53
N LYS A 49 -4.82 -15.82 8.55
CA LYS A 49 -5.70 -15.63 9.72
C LYS A 49 -7.02 -16.38 9.57
N ASN A 50 -7.09 -17.36 8.66
CA ASN A 50 -8.26 -18.23 8.42
C ASN A 50 -9.56 -17.49 8.06
N TYR A 51 -9.49 -16.41 7.26
CA TYR A 51 -10.68 -15.81 6.66
C TYR A 51 -10.46 -15.50 5.18
N HIS A 52 -11.56 -15.46 4.42
CA HIS A 52 -11.52 -15.13 2.99
C HIS A 52 -11.25 -13.65 2.75
N SER A 53 -10.30 -13.36 1.90
CA SER A 53 -9.88 -11.99 1.61
C SER A 53 -9.27 -11.82 0.21
N ILE A 54 -9.20 -10.58 -0.24
CA ILE A 54 -8.29 -10.12 -1.29
C ILE A 54 -7.06 -9.55 -0.59
N ASN A 55 -5.86 -9.91 -1.05
CA ASN A 55 -4.60 -9.28 -0.66
C ASN A 55 -4.30 -8.13 -1.63
N ILE A 56 -4.14 -6.93 -1.11
CA ILE A 56 -3.99 -5.69 -1.86
C ILE A 56 -2.68 -5.02 -1.48
N GLN A 57 -1.81 -4.84 -2.46
CA GLN A 57 -0.57 -4.09 -2.28
C GLN A 57 -0.83 -2.60 -2.52
N GLY A 58 -0.32 -1.75 -1.65
CA GLY A 58 -0.32 -0.30 -1.79
C GLY A 58 1.07 0.29 -1.62
N VAL A 59 1.32 1.40 -2.27
CA VAL A 59 2.45 2.28 -2.02
C VAL A 59 1.90 3.66 -1.73
N CYS A 60 2.37 4.30 -0.67
CA CYS A 60 1.99 5.67 -0.35
C CYS A 60 3.19 6.59 -0.18
N ASP A 61 2.94 7.90 -0.25
CA ASP A 61 3.88 8.94 0.15
C ASP A 61 3.77 9.27 1.65
N SER A 62 4.55 10.25 2.11
CA SER A 62 4.57 10.72 3.50
C SER A 62 3.25 11.37 3.96
N THR A 63 2.40 11.80 3.03
CA THR A 63 1.10 12.44 3.28
C THR A 63 -0.07 11.45 3.30
N LEU A 64 0.20 10.14 3.21
CA LEU A 64 -0.77 9.04 3.13
C LEU A 64 -1.49 8.94 1.77
N LYS A 65 -1.02 9.65 0.75
CA LYS A 65 -1.54 9.56 -0.61
C LYS A 65 -1.05 8.26 -1.25
N PHE A 66 -1.95 7.46 -1.82
CA PHE A 66 -1.55 6.28 -2.56
C PHE A 66 -0.93 6.65 -3.91
N LEU A 67 0.30 6.21 -4.12
CA LEU A 67 1.07 6.37 -5.35
C LEU A 67 0.88 5.19 -6.32
N ASN A 68 0.59 4.02 -5.76
CA ASN A 68 0.31 2.80 -6.51
C ASN A 68 -0.60 1.86 -5.70
N VAL A 69 -1.50 1.16 -6.39
CA VAL A 69 -2.40 0.15 -5.81
C VAL A 69 -2.50 -1.03 -6.75
N VAL A 70 -2.33 -2.25 -6.21
CA VAL A 70 -2.56 -3.51 -6.92
C VAL A 70 -3.62 -4.30 -6.16
N ALA A 71 -4.87 -4.32 -6.68
CA ALA A 71 -6.03 -4.95 -6.06
C ALA A 71 -6.54 -6.08 -6.95
N ARG A 72 -5.93 -7.27 -6.89
CA ARG A 72 -6.33 -8.42 -7.72
C ARG A 72 -5.97 -9.80 -7.17
N TRP A 73 -5.18 -9.86 -6.09
CA TRP A 73 -4.63 -11.12 -5.64
C TRP A 73 -5.46 -11.79 -4.54
N PRO A 74 -5.66 -13.11 -4.60
CA PRO A 74 -6.31 -13.86 -3.52
C PRO A 74 -5.58 -13.74 -2.19
N GLY A 75 -6.30 -13.94 -1.09
CA GLY A 75 -5.80 -13.76 0.27
C GLY A 75 -4.63 -14.67 0.67
N SER A 76 -4.46 -15.83 0.03
CA SER A 76 -3.31 -16.71 0.27
C SER A 76 -2.01 -16.24 -0.41
N THR A 77 -2.09 -15.24 -1.31
CA THR A 77 -0.93 -14.77 -2.08
C THR A 77 0.02 -14.01 -1.18
N HIS A 78 1.31 -14.38 -1.22
CA HIS A 78 2.37 -13.71 -0.47
C HIS A 78 2.76 -12.35 -1.09
N ASP A 79 3.15 -11.41 -0.26
CA ASP A 79 3.50 -10.03 -0.64
C ASP A 79 4.66 -10.00 -1.64
N ALA A 80 5.68 -10.85 -1.45
CA ALA A 80 6.77 -11.02 -2.41
C ALA A 80 6.28 -11.44 -3.80
N PHE A 81 5.28 -12.33 -3.88
CA PHE A 81 4.71 -12.76 -5.17
C PHE A 81 3.96 -11.62 -5.85
N ILE A 82 3.18 -10.83 -5.09
CA ILE A 82 2.48 -9.65 -5.59
C ILE A 82 3.49 -8.64 -6.17
N TRP A 83 4.56 -8.38 -5.42
CA TRP A 83 5.66 -7.51 -5.86
C TRP A 83 6.27 -8.00 -7.17
N PHE A 84 6.64 -9.29 -7.25
CA PHE A 84 7.28 -9.86 -8.44
C PHE A 84 6.43 -9.74 -9.70
N ASN A 85 5.11 -9.72 -9.57
CA ASN A 85 4.13 -9.61 -10.66
C ASN A 85 3.54 -8.21 -10.81
N SER A 86 4.14 -7.19 -10.18
CA SER A 86 3.67 -5.80 -10.25
C SER A 86 4.35 -5.03 -11.38
N GLU A 87 3.58 -4.13 -12.01
CA GLU A 87 4.14 -3.16 -12.96
C GLU A 87 5.13 -2.21 -12.26
N LEU A 88 4.91 -1.93 -10.98
CA LEU A 88 5.78 -1.09 -10.19
C LEU A 88 7.22 -1.65 -10.14
N LYS A 89 7.41 -2.96 -9.95
CA LYS A 89 8.73 -3.60 -10.02
C LYS A 89 9.40 -3.32 -11.37
N ARG A 90 8.64 -3.34 -12.48
CA ARG A 90 9.19 -3.08 -13.83
C ARG A 90 9.76 -1.67 -13.96
N LEU A 91 9.13 -0.66 -13.33
CA LEU A 91 9.64 0.70 -13.34
C LEU A 91 11.04 0.83 -12.72
N PHE A 92 11.33 0.06 -11.68
CA PHE A 92 12.66 0.00 -11.06
C PHE A 92 13.65 -0.82 -11.89
N VAL A 93 13.23 -2.00 -12.36
CA VAL A 93 14.11 -2.90 -13.13
C VAL A 93 14.53 -2.27 -14.46
N ASN A 94 13.62 -1.57 -15.14
CA ASN A 94 13.89 -0.93 -16.43
C ASN A 94 14.57 0.45 -16.30
N GLY A 95 14.90 0.88 -15.07
CA GLY A 95 15.57 2.16 -14.85
C GLY A 95 14.66 3.38 -15.11
N THR A 96 13.34 3.23 -15.13
CA THR A 96 12.41 4.37 -15.19
C THR A 96 12.47 5.18 -13.90
N ILE A 97 12.64 4.50 -12.76
CA ILE A 97 12.95 5.10 -11.47
C ILE A 97 14.39 4.71 -11.15
N THR A 98 15.34 5.62 -11.36
CA THR A 98 16.77 5.34 -11.21
C THR A 98 17.30 5.63 -9.82
N GLU A 99 16.67 6.55 -9.10
CA GLU A 99 17.14 7.03 -7.81
C GLU A 99 16.06 6.93 -6.74
N GLY A 100 16.38 6.25 -5.67
CA GLY A 100 15.51 6.08 -4.52
C GLY A 100 15.02 4.65 -4.33
N TRP A 101 14.44 4.42 -3.17
CA TRP A 101 13.98 3.10 -2.78
C TRP A 101 12.61 3.14 -2.09
N LEU A 102 11.93 2.01 -2.15
CA LEU A 102 10.75 1.73 -1.37
C LEU A 102 11.14 1.11 -0.03
N LEU A 103 10.38 1.41 1.00
CA LEU A 103 10.50 0.77 2.32
C LEU A 103 9.36 -0.23 2.50
N GLY A 104 9.70 -1.50 2.58
CA GLY A 104 8.77 -2.61 2.83
C GLY A 104 9.05 -3.31 4.16
N ASP A 105 8.25 -4.32 4.49
CA ASP A 105 8.52 -5.23 5.58
C ASP A 105 9.40 -6.43 5.15
N SER A 106 9.69 -7.34 6.06
CA SER A 106 10.49 -8.54 5.79
C SER A 106 9.81 -9.56 4.86
N GLY A 107 8.54 -9.37 4.53
CA GLY A 107 7.81 -10.16 3.53
C GLY A 107 8.25 -9.86 2.10
N TYR A 108 8.92 -8.73 1.88
CA TYR A 108 9.46 -8.33 0.59
C TYR A 108 10.93 -8.74 0.42
N PRO A 109 11.37 -9.03 -0.83
CA PRO A 109 12.77 -9.33 -1.10
C PRO A 109 13.65 -8.08 -0.96
N LEU A 110 14.83 -8.21 -0.34
CA LEU A 110 15.83 -7.15 -0.32
C LEU A 110 16.36 -6.90 -1.73
N ARG A 111 16.30 -5.66 -2.20
CA ARG A 111 16.80 -5.21 -3.52
C ARG A 111 17.42 -3.82 -3.38
N PRO A 112 18.26 -3.37 -4.34
CA PRO A 112 18.83 -2.02 -4.30
C PRO A 112 17.77 -0.90 -4.19
N TRP A 113 16.56 -1.16 -4.64
CA TRP A 113 15.43 -0.23 -4.64
C TRP A 113 14.28 -0.61 -3.69
N LEU A 114 14.42 -1.72 -2.93
CA LEU A 114 13.40 -2.17 -1.97
C LEU A 114 14.08 -2.66 -0.70
N LEU A 115 13.97 -1.85 0.34
CA LEU A 115 14.64 -2.04 1.61
C LEU A 115 13.66 -2.51 2.69
N HIS A 116 14.15 -3.37 3.57
CA HIS A 116 13.45 -3.78 4.78
C HIS A 116 14.38 -3.78 5.99
N VAL A 117 13.84 -4.01 7.18
CA VAL A 117 14.63 -4.12 8.40
C VAL A 117 15.63 -5.29 8.30
N THR A 118 16.84 -5.09 8.80
CA THR A 118 17.86 -6.13 8.84
C THR A 118 17.88 -6.82 10.20
N PRO A 119 18.02 -8.17 10.27
CA PRO A 119 18.19 -8.85 11.55
C PRO A 119 19.41 -8.31 12.31
N VAL A 120 19.23 -7.98 13.57
CA VAL A 120 20.32 -7.52 14.45
C VAL A 120 20.97 -8.76 15.07
N LEU A 121 21.92 -9.35 14.37
CA LEU A 121 22.69 -10.52 14.85
C LEU A 121 23.81 -10.13 15.82
N ASN A 122 24.32 -8.89 15.73
CA ASN A 122 25.30 -8.30 16.64
C ASN A 122 24.81 -6.90 16.99
N HIS A 123 24.91 -6.50 18.24
CA HIS A 123 24.50 -5.18 18.75
C HIS A 123 25.28 -4.02 18.10
N SER A 124 25.01 -3.77 16.83
CA SER A 124 25.58 -2.65 16.10
C SER A 124 24.64 -1.45 16.20
N GLN A 125 25.07 -0.39 16.85
CA GLN A 125 24.34 0.87 16.99
C GLN A 125 23.92 1.44 15.61
N ALA A 126 24.71 1.20 14.57
CA ALA A 126 24.39 1.62 13.21
C ALA A 126 23.16 0.86 12.65
N LYS A 127 23.08 -0.46 12.90
CA LYS A 127 21.92 -1.28 12.49
C LYS A 127 20.67 -0.92 13.27
N GLU A 128 20.79 -0.64 14.56
CA GLU A 128 19.66 -0.20 15.38
C GLU A 128 19.10 1.13 14.91
N ARG A 129 19.99 2.10 14.62
CA ARG A 129 19.58 3.40 14.04
C ARG A 129 18.91 3.22 12.68
N TYR A 130 19.46 2.39 11.80
CA TYR A 130 18.85 2.06 10.50
C TYR A 130 17.45 1.47 10.69
N ASN A 131 17.31 0.41 11.50
CA ASN A 131 16.03 -0.26 11.72
C ASN A 131 15.00 0.70 12.34
N THR A 132 15.39 1.51 13.30
CA THR A 132 14.52 2.50 13.95
C THR A 132 14.02 3.53 12.94
N ALA A 133 14.91 4.09 12.15
CA ALA A 133 14.55 5.06 11.12
C ALA A 133 13.67 4.42 10.02
N HIS A 134 14.01 3.20 9.59
CA HIS A 134 13.23 2.44 8.61
C HIS A 134 11.80 2.19 9.11
N ILE A 135 11.63 1.61 10.31
CA ILE A 135 10.32 1.30 10.89
C ILE A 135 9.46 2.56 11.01
N ARG A 136 10.03 3.64 11.57
CA ARG A 136 9.30 4.92 11.73
C ARG A 136 8.84 5.50 10.39
N THR A 137 9.69 5.41 9.38
CA THR A 137 9.37 5.92 8.04
C THR A 137 8.35 5.02 7.34
N ARG A 138 8.49 3.69 7.42
CA ARG A 138 7.56 2.72 6.80
C ARG A 138 6.17 2.74 7.43
N ASN A 139 6.04 3.04 8.71
CA ASN A 139 4.75 3.09 9.41
C ASN A 139 3.71 4.01 8.74
N VAL A 140 4.14 4.87 7.81
CA VAL A 140 3.25 5.73 7.03
C VAL A 140 2.26 4.89 6.21
N ILE A 141 2.67 3.76 5.60
CA ILE A 141 1.76 2.92 4.81
C ILE A 141 0.72 2.21 5.70
N GLU A 142 1.10 1.78 6.91
CA GLU A 142 0.15 1.22 7.87
C GLU A 142 -0.90 2.25 8.27
N ARG A 143 -0.46 3.50 8.51
CA ARG A 143 -1.35 4.63 8.77
C ARG A 143 -2.26 4.94 7.59
N ALA A 144 -1.74 4.90 6.34
CA ALA A 144 -2.52 5.14 5.14
C ALA A 144 -3.67 4.13 5.02
N PHE A 145 -3.40 2.84 5.19
CA PHE A 145 -4.43 1.82 5.23
C PHE A 145 -5.39 1.97 6.43
N GLY A 146 -4.87 2.32 7.61
CA GLY A 146 -5.69 2.57 8.78
C GLY A 146 -6.67 3.72 8.58
N VAL A 147 -6.21 4.86 8.05
CA VAL A 147 -7.04 6.04 7.76
C VAL A 147 -8.05 5.75 6.64
N LEU A 148 -7.63 5.04 5.57
CA LEU A 148 -8.54 4.61 4.51
C LEU A 148 -9.69 3.77 5.07
N LYS A 149 -9.39 2.75 5.87
CA LYS A 149 -10.39 1.85 6.47
C LYS A 149 -11.28 2.56 7.49
N ALA A 150 -10.73 3.47 8.29
CA ALA A 150 -11.50 4.26 9.25
C ALA A 150 -12.50 5.20 8.56
N ARG A 151 -12.11 5.82 7.45
CA ARG A 151 -12.99 6.69 6.65
C ARG A 151 -14.05 5.88 5.89
N LEU A 152 -13.68 4.76 5.32
CA LEU A 152 -14.51 3.94 4.44
C LEU A 152 -14.69 2.56 5.09
N ARG A 153 -15.55 2.54 6.11
CA ARG A 153 -15.73 1.41 7.04
C ARG A 153 -16.14 0.09 6.38
N CYS A 154 -16.65 0.12 5.15
CA CYS A 154 -16.89 -1.11 4.39
C CYS A 154 -15.62 -1.92 4.13
N LEU A 155 -14.42 -1.32 4.23
CA LEU A 155 -13.14 -1.99 4.10
C LEU A 155 -12.61 -2.54 5.44
N ASP A 156 -13.16 -2.10 6.55
CA ASP A 156 -12.75 -2.51 7.89
C ASP A 156 -13.50 -3.75 8.36
N SER A 157 -12.83 -4.61 9.14
CA SER A 157 -13.45 -5.81 9.70
C SER A 157 -14.60 -5.50 10.67
N SER A 158 -14.59 -4.34 11.32
CA SER A 158 -15.71 -3.87 12.17
C SER A 158 -16.96 -3.51 11.37
N GLY A 159 -16.81 -3.17 10.10
CA GLY A 159 -17.92 -2.96 9.14
C GLY A 159 -18.49 -4.27 8.59
N GLY A 160 -17.90 -5.42 8.94
CA GLY A 160 -18.32 -6.73 8.51
C GLY A 160 -17.54 -7.30 7.34
N THR A 161 -18.21 -8.14 6.57
CA THR A 161 -17.63 -8.85 5.42
C THR A 161 -18.29 -8.35 4.14
N LEU A 162 -17.49 -7.99 3.13
CA LEU A 162 -18.03 -7.63 1.82
C LEU A 162 -18.68 -8.85 1.14
N LEU A 163 -19.99 -8.79 0.92
CA LEU A 163 -20.81 -9.89 0.37
C LEU A 163 -20.77 -9.92 -1.18
N TYR A 164 -19.64 -9.59 -1.77
CA TYR A 164 -19.44 -9.51 -3.21
C TYR A 164 -18.41 -10.52 -3.70
N ASN A 165 -18.43 -10.79 -5.01
CA ASN A 165 -17.39 -11.58 -5.66
C ASN A 165 -16.03 -10.86 -5.64
N PRO A 166 -14.90 -11.59 -5.81
CA PRO A 166 -13.56 -11.03 -5.74
C PRO A 166 -13.33 -9.81 -6.62
N GLY A 167 -13.79 -9.86 -7.87
CA GLY A 167 -13.63 -8.76 -8.84
C GLY A 167 -14.36 -7.48 -8.41
N LYS A 168 -15.54 -7.60 -7.80
CA LYS A 168 -16.27 -6.45 -7.25
C LYS A 168 -15.56 -5.87 -6.03
N VAL A 169 -15.02 -6.71 -5.14
CA VAL A 169 -14.24 -6.27 -3.96
C VAL A 169 -13.01 -5.47 -4.40
N CYS A 170 -12.28 -5.94 -5.43
CA CYS A 170 -11.16 -5.21 -6.00
C CYS A 170 -11.57 -3.82 -6.50
N LYS A 171 -12.69 -3.72 -7.24
CA LYS A 171 -13.22 -2.44 -7.74
C LYS A 171 -13.64 -1.50 -6.61
N ILE A 172 -14.27 -2.03 -5.56
CA ILE A 172 -14.64 -1.25 -4.36
C ILE A 172 -13.38 -0.66 -3.73
N PHE A 173 -12.33 -1.47 -3.54
CA PHE A 173 -11.09 -0.96 -2.95
C PHE A 173 -10.45 0.15 -3.80
N VAL A 174 -10.35 -0.04 -5.11
CA VAL A 174 -9.77 0.97 -6.01
C VAL A 174 -10.59 2.27 -5.95
N ALA A 175 -11.92 2.19 -6.00
CA ALA A 175 -12.79 3.36 -5.89
C ALA A 175 -12.60 4.08 -4.55
N THR A 176 -12.52 3.35 -3.45
CA THR A 176 -12.28 3.91 -2.12
C THR A 176 -10.90 4.54 -1.98
N ALA A 177 -9.86 3.96 -2.60
CA ALA A 177 -8.53 4.54 -2.64
C ALA A 177 -8.51 5.86 -3.42
N VAL A 178 -9.23 5.96 -4.54
CA VAL A 178 -9.40 7.21 -5.29
C VAL A 178 -10.12 8.26 -4.46
N LEU A 179 -11.24 7.92 -3.80
CA LEU A 179 -11.95 8.85 -2.91
C LEU A 179 -11.05 9.34 -1.76
N HIS A 180 -10.24 8.45 -1.19
CA HIS A 180 -9.28 8.82 -0.16
C HIS A 180 -8.25 9.84 -0.68
N MET A 181 -7.73 9.65 -1.91
CA MET A 181 -6.82 10.62 -2.52
C MET A 181 -7.49 11.97 -2.77
N CYS A 182 -8.73 11.98 -3.27
CA CYS A 182 -9.49 13.22 -3.44
C CYS A 182 -9.64 13.98 -2.11
N ILE A 183 -9.91 13.29 -1.02
CA ILE A 183 -10.02 13.90 0.31
C ILE A 183 -8.68 14.47 0.77
N ILE A 184 -7.56 13.75 0.56
CA ILE A 184 -6.22 14.23 0.93
C ILE A 184 -5.84 15.46 0.11
N GLU A 185 -6.10 15.47 -1.18
CA GLU A 185 -5.80 16.57 -2.09
C GLU A 185 -6.83 17.71 -2.02
N ARG A 186 -7.88 17.57 -1.19
CA ARG A 186 -8.98 18.53 -1.06
C ARG A 186 -9.66 18.84 -2.40
N ILE A 187 -9.73 17.83 -3.28
CA ILE A 187 -10.45 17.96 -4.55
C ILE A 187 -11.95 17.95 -4.23
N PRO A 188 -12.73 18.95 -4.66
CA PRO A 188 -14.17 18.94 -4.45
C PRO A 188 -14.78 17.74 -5.17
N LEU A 189 -15.60 16.97 -4.47
CA LEU A 189 -16.39 15.92 -5.10
C LEU A 189 -17.48 16.58 -5.95
N PRO A 190 -17.81 16.02 -7.13
CA PRO A 190 -18.92 16.53 -7.92
C PRO A 190 -20.20 16.54 -7.07
N GLU A 191 -20.89 17.66 -7.06
CA GLU A 191 -22.20 17.76 -6.43
C GLU A 191 -23.10 16.69 -7.06
N GLY A 192 -23.73 15.88 -6.19
CA GLY A 192 -24.68 14.89 -6.66
C GLY A 192 -25.79 15.60 -7.44
N ARG A 193 -26.16 15.10 -8.61
CA ARG A 193 -27.35 15.60 -9.30
C ARG A 193 -28.51 15.46 -8.33
N ASP A 194 -29.19 16.57 -8.10
CA ASP A 194 -30.41 16.57 -7.29
C ASP A 194 -31.41 15.60 -7.96
N PRO A 195 -31.97 14.58 -7.25
CA PRO A 195 -32.92 13.64 -7.84
C PRO A 195 -34.17 14.32 -8.41
N HIS A 196 -34.34 15.62 -8.18
CA HIS A 196 -35.48 16.42 -8.63
C HIS A 196 -35.22 17.32 -9.85
N ASP A 197 -33.97 17.29 -10.42
CA ASP A 197 -33.65 17.96 -11.68
C ASP A 197 -34.00 17.06 -12.90
N ASN A 198 -35.29 16.87 -13.12
CA ASN A 198 -35.87 16.34 -14.37
C ASN A 198 -37.02 17.23 -14.80
#